data_a7d2cdd0b400ac426b49266b762d0c38
#
_entry.id   a7d2cdd0b400ac426b49266b762d0c38
#
_cell.length_a   1.000
_cell.length_b   1.000
_cell.length_c   1.000
_cell.angle_alpha   90.00
_cell.angle_beta   90.00
_cell.angle_gamma   90.00
#
_symmetry.space_group_name_H-M   'P 1'
#
loop_
_entity.id
_entity.type
_entity.pdbx_description
1 polymer ?
#
loop_
_entity_poly.entity_id
_entity_poly.type
_entity_poly.pdbx_seq_one_letter_code
_entity_poly.pdbx_strand_id
1 'polypeptide(L)'
;MVSVIQQSQIEQLHINPAECIEWVKFGFLVKDEAQMPAKLSVHPQGEDFMTSMPCLLPEHDGKKYFGIKLVSRIEGQTPTLKSDIALYDATTGQLLAIIDGDWITAMRTGAVAALAARTFQRKNTDTYSMIGLGNIARAVALCLIEDNKHRHINIRLMRYKDQAEQFIERFNAYENVTFDIIDDKTSFIAEADVLFSCVTVATELLFPDNSLYKKGITVIPVHVRGFQNCDIFFDKVFGDDTGQIQTWKYFRQFRKYDEIHHVLQGRNPGRTSDDERILSYNYGIALHDIVFASRIYEKEKTDTTGFEYVKQNRKIWV
;
A
#
# COMPACT_ATOMS: atom_id res chain seq x y z
N MET A 1 -29.57 3.93 10.05
CA MET A 1 -29.06 4.83 8.97
C MET A 1 -27.76 4.24 8.46
N VAL A 2 -27.51 4.26 7.15
CA VAL A 2 -26.23 3.87 6.54
C VAL A 2 -25.49 5.16 6.19
N SER A 3 -24.24 5.30 6.68
CA SER A 3 -23.43 6.47 6.40
C SER A 3 -22.86 6.43 4.98
N VAL A 4 -22.77 7.58 4.31
CA VAL A 4 -22.05 7.75 3.05
C VAL A 4 -20.88 8.68 3.34
N ILE A 5 -19.66 8.18 3.25
CA ILE A 5 -18.43 8.92 3.57
C ILE A 5 -17.69 9.20 2.26
N GLN A 6 -17.70 10.45 1.84
CA GLN A 6 -17.09 10.92 0.60
C GLN A 6 -15.62 11.28 0.84
N GLN A 7 -14.82 11.34 -0.22
CA GLN A 7 -13.41 11.75 -0.15
C GLN A 7 -13.23 13.10 0.56
N SER A 8 -14.09 14.08 0.28
CA SER A 8 -13.99 15.41 0.91
C SER A 8 -14.15 15.36 2.44
N GLN A 9 -14.99 14.46 2.96
CA GLN A 9 -15.15 14.25 4.41
C GLN A 9 -13.90 13.58 5.00
N ILE A 10 -13.31 12.59 4.30
CA ILE A 10 -12.05 11.96 4.72
C ILE A 10 -10.91 12.98 4.78
N GLU A 11 -10.82 13.88 3.79
CA GLU A 11 -9.82 14.95 3.75
C GLU A 11 -9.97 15.92 4.93
N GLN A 12 -11.20 16.24 5.34
CA GLN A 12 -11.50 17.09 6.50
C GLN A 12 -11.09 16.47 7.84
N LEU A 13 -10.93 15.15 7.91
CA LEU A 13 -10.42 14.48 9.12
C LEU A 13 -8.93 14.77 9.36
N HIS A 14 -8.21 15.34 8.40
CA HIS A 14 -6.79 15.66 8.48
C HIS A 14 -5.94 14.53 9.07
N ILE A 15 -6.19 13.30 8.62
CA ILE A 15 -5.52 12.09 9.12
C ILE A 15 -4.02 12.21 8.84
N ASN A 16 -3.21 12.14 9.90
CA ASN A 16 -1.76 12.25 9.77
C ASN A 16 -1.18 11.01 9.07
N PRO A 17 -0.27 11.15 8.07
CA PRO A 17 0.37 10.02 7.41
C PRO A 17 1.10 9.05 8.38
N ALA A 18 1.64 9.54 9.50
CA ALA A 18 2.21 8.67 10.53
C ALA A 18 1.15 7.79 11.20
N GLU A 19 -0.08 8.30 11.39
CA GLU A 19 -1.21 7.50 11.88
C GLU A 19 -1.58 6.41 10.87
N CYS A 20 -1.53 6.69 9.57
CA CYS A 20 -1.75 5.70 8.52
C CYS A 20 -0.73 4.54 8.61
N ILE A 21 0.54 4.83 8.92
CA ILE A 21 1.57 3.80 9.11
C ILE A 21 1.23 2.91 10.31
N GLU A 22 0.78 3.50 11.43
CA GLU A 22 0.39 2.71 12.60
C GLU A 22 -0.88 1.87 12.34
N TRP A 23 -1.84 2.33 11.53
CA TRP A 23 -2.99 1.53 11.11
C TRP A 23 -2.57 0.34 10.26
N VAL A 24 -1.65 0.53 9.32
CA VAL A 24 -1.08 -0.57 8.52
C VAL A 24 -0.34 -1.56 9.41
N LYS A 25 0.49 -1.07 10.33
CA LYS A 25 1.21 -1.91 11.29
C LYS A 25 0.25 -2.72 12.14
N PHE A 26 -0.82 -2.10 12.66
CA PHE A 26 -1.89 -2.82 13.37
C PHE A 26 -2.48 -3.92 12.51
N GLY A 27 -2.84 -3.63 11.25
CA GLY A 27 -3.36 -4.64 10.33
C GLY A 27 -2.43 -5.84 10.18
N PHE A 28 -1.13 -5.62 9.96
CA PHE A 28 -0.16 -6.70 9.89
C PHE A 28 -0.03 -7.50 11.20
N LEU A 29 -0.10 -6.84 12.35
CA LEU A 29 -0.01 -7.52 13.65
C LEU A 29 -1.18 -8.46 13.92
N VAL A 30 -2.37 -8.14 13.40
CA VAL A 30 -3.59 -8.96 13.57
C VAL A 30 -3.91 -9.85 12.35
N LYS A 31 -3.00 -9.92 11.37
CA LYS A 31 -3.25 -10.61 10.09
C LYS A 31 -3.64 -12.07 10.27
N ASP A 32 -2.99 -12.78 11.19
CA ASP A 32 -3.26 -14.21 11.43
C ASP A 32 -4.67 -14.49 11.97
N GLU A 33 -5.29 -13.50 12.61
CA GLU A 33 -6.64 -13.57 13.16
C GLU A 33 -7.71 -13.09 12.17
N ALA A 34 -7.31 -12.37 11.14
CA ALA A 34 -8.21 -11.87 10.11
C ALA A 34 -8.58 -12.97 9.10
N GLN A 35 -9.79 -12.89 8.56
CA GLN A 35 -10.20 -13.76 7.45
C GLN A 35 -10.19 -12.94 6.15
N MET A 36 -9.27 -13.27 5.28
CA MET A 36 -9.03 -12.53 4.04
C MET A 36 -8.79 -13.51 2.89
N PRO A 37 -9.84 -13.88 2.13
CA PRO A 37 -9.67 -14.67 0.93
C PRO A 37 -8.90 -13.90 -0.15
N ALA A 38 -8.33 -14.63 -1.11
CA ALA A 38 -7.68 -14.03 -2.27
C ALA A 38 -8.62 -13.11 -3.05
N LYS A 39 -8.05 -12.08 -3.66
CA LYS A 39 -8.79 -11.14 -4.53
C LYS A 39 -9.46 -11.89 -5.69
N LEU A 40 -10.67 -11.49 -6.01
CA LEU A 40 -11.41 -12.00 -7.16
C LEU A 40 -11.60 -10.89 -8.19
N SER A 41 -10.99 -11.06 -9.35
CA SER A 41 -11.06 -10.09 -10.45
C SER A 41 -11.90 -10.61 -11.59
N VAL A 42 -12.68 -9.71 -12.19
CA VAL A 42 -13.35 -9.90 -13.49
C VAL A 42 -12.82 -8.83 -14.45
N HIS A 43 -12.81 -9.16 -15.75
CA HIS A 43 -12.24 -8.32 -16.79
C HIS A 43 -13.34 -7.91 -17.77
N PRO A 44 -13.88 -6.68 -17.67
CA PRO A 44 -14.95 -6.20 -18.56
C PRO A 44 -14.51 -6.10 -20.02
N GLN A 45 -13.29 -5.60 -20.26
CA GLN A 45 -12.69 -5.49 -21.60
C GLN A 45 -11.16 -5.31 -21.49
N GLY A 46 -10.42 -5.85 -22.46
CA GLY A 46 -8.97 -5.66 -22.58
C GLY A 46 -8.21 -5.92 -21.26
N GLU A 47 -7.41 -4.94 -20.84
CA GLU A 47 -6.65 -4.96 -19.57
C GLU A 47 -7.44 -4.34 -18.38
N ASP A 48 -8.70 -3.98 -18.59
CA ASP A 48 -9.57 -3.48 -17.54
C ASP A 48 -9.87 -4.55 -16.50
N PHE A 49 -10.09 -4.15 -15.26
CA PHE A 49 -10.50 -5.05 -14.20
C PHE A 49 -11.45 -4.42 -13.19
N MET A 50 -12.27 -5.26 -12.60
CA MET A 50 -13.01 -4.97 -11.37
C MET A 50 -12.70 -6.07 -10.37
N THR A 51 -12.14 -5.71 -9.22
CA THR A 51 -11.64 -6.64 -8.21
C THR A 51 -12.37 -6.48 -6.90
N SER A 52 -12.97 -7.57 -6.42
CA SER A 52 -13.57 -7.66 -5.09
C SER A 52 -12.53 -8.13 -4.07
N MET A 53 -12.47 -7.44 -2.94
CA MET A 53 -11.48 -7.63 -1.88
C MET A 53 -12.17 -7.66 -0.51
N PRO A 54 -12.75 -8.81 -0.10
CA PRO A 54 -13.38 -8.93 1.21
C PRO A 54 -12.37 -9.16 2.32
N CYS A 55 -12.69 -8.66 3.54
CA CYS A 55 -11.94 -8.96 4.75
C CYS A 55 -12.83 -8.87 5.99
N LEU A 56 -12.72 -9.86 6.88
CA LEU A 56 -13.24 -9.84 8.24
C LEU A 56 -12.10 -9.54 9.20
N LEU A 57 -12.19 -8.41 9.91
CA LEU A 57 -11.25 -8.08 10.96
C LEU A 57 -11.51 -8.90 12.23
N PRO A 58 -10.50 -9.21 13.04
CA PRO A 58 -10.73 -9.72 14.39
C PRO A 58 -11.47 -8.68 15.23
N GLU A 59 -12.08 -9.14 16.31
CA GLU A 59 -12.72 -8.23 17.27
C GLU A 59 -11.67 -7.33 17.94
N HIS A 60 -11.96 -6.04 17.99
CA HIS A 60 -11.13 -5.06 18.66
C HIS A 60 -12.02 -4.03 19.37
N ASP A 61 -11.76 -3.79 20.64
CA ASP A 61 -12.54 -2.89 21.50
C ASP A 61 -14.06 -3.17 21.47
N GLY A 62 -14.44 -4.46 21.49
CA GLY A 62 -15.84 -4.90 21.45
C GLY A 62 -16.55 -4.68 20.11
N LYS A 63 -15.80 -4.39 19.04
CA LYS A 63 -16.34 -4.19 17.68
C LYS A 63 -15.72 -5.19 16.72
N LYS A 64 -16.53 -5.66 15.80
CA LYS A 64 -16.10 -6.59 14.75
C LYS A 64 -16.60 -6.10 13.40
N TYR A 65 -15.67 -5.82 12.50
CA TYR A 65 -15.98 -5.28 11.19
C TYR A 65 -15.72 -6.30 10.09
N PHE A 66 -16.66 -6.39 9.17
CA PHE A 66 -16.48 -6.99 7.86
C PHE A 66 -16.58 -5.91 6.80
N GLY A 67 -15.76 -5.97 5.77
CA GLY A 67 -15.88 -5.05 4.66
C GLY A 67 -15.49 -5.68 3.34
N ILE A 68 -15.95 -5.04 2.27
CA ILE A 68 -15.61 -5.40 0.90
C ILE A 68 -15.17 -4.13 0.18
N LYS A 69 -13.92 -4.11 -0.28
CA LYS A 69 -13.51 -3.11 -1.25
C LYS A 69 -13.74 -3.62 -2.66
N LEU A 70 -14.41 -2.85 -3.48
CA LEU A 70 -14.41 -2.97 -4.92
C LEU A 70 -13.40 -1.96 -5.48
N VAL A 71 -12.38 -2.44 -6.20
CA VAL A 71 -11.47 -1.57 -6.93
C VAL A 71 -11.58 -1.87 -8.41
N SER A 72 -11.73 -0.82 -9.22
CA SER A 72 -11.81 -0.91 -10.67
C SER A 72 -10.68 -0.13 -11.35
N ARG A 73 -10.21 -0.63 -12.46
CA ARG A 73 -9.35 0.09 -13.38
C ARG A 73 -9.98 0.02 -14.76
N ILE A 74 -10.39 1.18 -15.26
CA ILE A 74 -11.06 1.30 -16.57
C ILE A 74 -10.25 2.28 -17.40
N GLU A 75 -9.75 1.83 -18.55
CA GLU A 75 -8.99 2.67 -19.47
C GLU A 75 -9.83 3.84 -19.96
N GLY A 76 -9.20 5.02 -20.11
CA GLY A 76 -9.86 6.25 -20.54
C GLY A 76 -10.61 7.00 -19.45
N GLN A 77 -10.77 6.44 -18.24
CA GLN A 77 -11.34 7.16 -17.10
C GLN A 77 -10.28 8.00 -16.37
N THR A 78 -10.73 9.08 -15.70
CA THR A 78 -9.87 9.94 -14.86
C THR A 78 -10.52 10.10 -13.48
N PRO A 79 -9.90 9.62 -12.39
CA PRO A 79 -8.75 8.72 -12.39
C PRO A 79 -9.09 7.35 -13.01
N THR A 80 -8.08 6.68 -13.56
CA THR A 80 -8.24 5.34 -14.15
C THR A 80 -8.56 4.29 -13.11
N LEU A 81 -8.04 4.43 -11.88
CA LEU A 81 -8.28 3.55 -10.74
C LEU A 81 -9.26 4.23 -9.79
N LYS A 82 -10.34 3.51 -9.46
CA LYS A 82 -11.35 3.96 -8.49
C LYS A 82 -11.70 2.83 -7.53
N SER A 83 -12.15 3.17 -6.34
CA SER A 83 -12.57 2.17 -5.36
C SER A 83 -13.67 2.65 -4.43
N ASP A 84 -14.53 1.71 -4.05
CA ASP A 84 -15.59 1.90 -3.05
C ASP A 84 -15.48 0.81 -1.98
N ILE A 85 -15.82 1.13 -0.74
CA ILE A 85 -15.81 0.18 0.38
C ILE A 85 -17.18 0.13 1.03
N ALA A 86 -17.77 -1.07 1.09
CA ALA A 86 -18.93 -1.35 1.93
C ALA A 86 -18.47 -1.93 3.27
N LEU A 87 -18.81 -1.25 4.38
CA LEU A 87 -18.44 -1.65 5.74
C LEU A 87 -19.67 -2.15 6.50
N TYR A 88 -19.52 -3.27 7.19
CA TYR A 88 -20.58 -3.95 7.93
C TYR A 88 -20.17 -4.20 9.39
N ASP A 89 -21.14 -4.16 10.28
CA ASP A 89 -21.05 -4.81 11.59
C ASP A 89 -21.10 -6.33 11.38
N ALA A 90 -20.00 -7.01 11.67
CA ALA A 90 -19.89 -8.45 11.45
C ALA A 90 -20.67 -9.29 12.47
N THR A 91 -21.13 -8.69 13.58
CA THR A 91 -21.94 -9.37 14.59
C THR A 91 -23.41 -9.46 14.17
N THR A 92 -23.89 -8.39 13.53
CA THR A 92 -25.31 -8.28 13.15
C THR A 92 -25.56 -8.46 11.66
N GLY A 93 -24.50 -8.35 10.83
CA GLY A 93 -24.60 -8.30 9.36
C GLY A 93 -25.18 -7.00 8.82
N GLN A 94 -25.30 -5.97 9.65
CA GLN A 94 -25.83 -4.67 9.26
C GLN A 94 -24.81 -3.88 8.44
N LEU A 95 -25.23 -3.32 7.30
CA LEU A 95 -24.44 -2.34 6.54
C LEU A 95 -24.34 -1.05 7.38
N LEU A 96 -23.12 -0.61 7.65
CA LEU A 96 -22.81 0.58 8.44
C LEU A 96 -22.51 1.78 7.55
N ALA A 97 -21.69 1.59 6.52
CA ALA A 97 -21.26 2.68 5.65
C ALA A 97 -20.93 2.22 4.23
N ILE A 98 -21.05 3.16 3.29
CA ILE A 98 -20.42 3.14 1.98
C ILE A 98 -19.38 4.26 1.98
N ILE A 99 -18.13 3.95 1.67
CA ILE A 99 -16.98 4.85 1.84
C ILE A 99 -16.25 4.96 0.51
N ASP A 100 -15.96 6.20 0.07
CA ASP A 100 -15.03 6.43 -1.04
C ASP A 100 -13.65 5.84 -0.69
N GLY A 101 -13.20 4.91 -1.51
CA GLY A 101 -11.97 4.15 -1.26
C GLY A 101 -10.72 4.73 -1.91
N ASP A 102 -10.79 5.81 -2.68
CA ASP A 102 -9.67 6.29 -3.49
C ASP A 102 -8.55 6.85 -2.61
N TRP A 103 -8.90 7.70 -1.64
CA TRP A 103 -7.94 8.19 -0.63
C TRP A 103 -7.35 7.04 0.19
N ILE A 104 -8.20 6.11 0.64
CA ILE A 104 -7.77 4.93 1.40
C ILE A 104 -6.77 4.11 0.58
N THR A 105 -7.09 3.84 -0.69
CA THR A 105 -6.24 3.05 -1.59
C THR A 105 -4.86 3.70 -1.77
N ALA A 106 -4.79 5.02 -1.89
CA ALA A 106 -3.52 5.74 -1.99
C ALA A 106 -2.75 5.70 -0.66
N MET A 107 -3.37 6.12 0.43
CA MET A 107 -2.70 6.30 1.71
C MET A 107 -2.29 4.98 2.36
N ARG A 108 -3.14 3.92 2.31
CA ARG A 108 -2.73 2.60 2.84
C ARG A 108 -1.57 2.00 2.04
N THR A 109 -1.50 2.26 0.71
CA THR A 109 -0.40 1.78 -0.13
C THR A 109 0.90 2.52 0.21
N GLY A 110 0.83 3.85 0.35
CA GLY A 110 1.97 4.65 0.80
C GLY A 110 2.47 4.24 2.18
N ALA A 111 1.56 4.01 3.12
CA ALA A 111 1.88 3.60 4.48
C ALA A 111 2.51 2.19 4.54
N VAL A 112 2.02 1.22 3.73
CA VAL A 112 2.64 -0.11 3.61
C VAL A 112 4.07 0.01 3.08
N ALA A 113 4.29 0.82 2.04
CA ALA A 113 5.62 1.01 1.46
C ALA A 113 6.59 1.69 2.45
N ALA A 114 6.16 2.73 3.17
CA ALA A 114 6.96 3.39 4.18
C ALA A 114 7.28 2.45 5.36
N LEU A 115 6.31 1.67 5.82
CA LEU A 115 6.53 0.65 6.86
C LEU A 115 7.51 -0.44 6.41
N ALA A 116 7.41 -0.89 5.14
CA ALA A 116 8.36 -1.85 4.57
C ALA A 116 9.78 -1.27 4.51
N ALA A 117 9.94 0.01 4.13
CA ALA A 117 11.23 0.69 4.18
C ALA A 117 11.78 0.72 5.60
N ARG A 118 11.01 1.19 6.57
CA ARG A 118 11.40 1.21 8.00
C ARG A 118 11.81 -0.17 8.52
N THR A 119 11.14 -1.23 8.05
CA THR A 119 11.38 -2.61 8.50
C THR A 119 12.63 -3.22 7.87
N PHE A 120 12.92 -2.90 6.59
CA PHE A 120 13.93 -3.61 5.81
C PHE A 120 15.14 -2.79 5.38
N GLN A 121 15.14 -1.47 5.57
CA GLN A 121 16.29 -0.64 5.23
C GLN A 121 17.50 -0.92 6.16
N ARG A 122 18.69 -0.54 5.70
CA ARG A 122 19.87 -0.53 6.56
C ARG A 122 19.76 0.50 7.67
N LYS A 123 20.52 0.33 8.72
CA LYS A 123 20.68 1.38 9.74
C LYS A 123 21.24 2.65 9.09
N ASN A 124 20.78 3.80 9.51
CA ASN A 124 21.21 5.13 9.05
C ASN A 124 20.93 5.41 7.54
N THR A 125 20.00 4.70 6.91
CA THR A 125 19.53 5.06 5.58
C THR A 125 18.82 6.41 5.62
N ASP A 126 19.27 7.36 4.80
CA ASP A 126 18.68 8.70 4.65
C ASP A 126 18.35 9.05 3.18
N THR A 127 18.78 8.20 2.23
CA THR A 127 18.62 8.40 0.80
C THR A 127 17.68 7.36 0.20
N TYR A 128 16.62 7.86 -0.43
CA TYR A 128 15.54 7.07 -1.01
C TYR A 128 15.40 7.40 -2.50
N SER A 129 15.24 6.40 -3.34
CA SER A 129 15.01 6.58 -4.78
C SER A 129 13.57 6.22 -5.13
N MET A 130 12.91 7.01 -5.98
CA MET A 130 11.52 6.82 -6.35
C MET A 130 11.31 6.95 -7.87
N ILE A 131 10.63 5.96 -8.45
CA ILE A 131 10.26 5.94 -9.88
C ILE A 131 8.73 5.78 -10.02
N GLY A 132 8.13 6.51 -10.96
CA GLY A 132 6.68 6.52 -11.18
C GLY A 132 5.97 7.50 -10.25
N LEU A 133 6.03 8.82 -10.56
CA LEU A 133 5.68 9.93 -9.66
C LEU A 133 4.18 10.28 -9.65
N GLY A 134 3.30 9.27 -9.67
CA GLY A 134 1.85 9.42 -9.61
C GLY A 134 1.29 9.57 -8.18
N ASN A 135 -0.03 9.37 -8.01
CA ASN A 135 -0.72 9.51 -6.72
C ASN A 135 -0.16 8.60 -5.63
N ILE A 136 0.18 7.36 -5.99
CA ILE A 136 0.75 6.40 -5.00
C ILE A 136 2.13 6.87 -4.54
N ALA A 137 2.98 7.36 -5.44
CA ALA A 137 4.28 7.89 -5.07
C ALA A 137 4.18 9.08 -4.11
N ARG A 138 3.16 9.94 -4.28
CA ARG A 138 2.89 11.06 -3.36
C ARG A 138 2.51 10.56 -1.97
N ALA A 139 1.67 9.54 -1.88
CA ALA A 139 1.30 8.93 -0.61
C ALA A 139 2.52 8.25 0.06
N VAL A 140 3.38 7.57 -0.71
CA VAL A 140 4.64 7.01 -0.21
C VAL A 140 5.55 8.12 0.35
N ALA A 141 5.73 9.21 -0.40
CA ALA A 141 6.57 10.34 0.05
C ALA A 141 6.00 10.99 1.31
N LEU A 142 4.69 11.25 1.38
CA LEU A 142 4.03 11.79 2.58
C LEU A 142 4.30 10.90 3.80
N CYS A 143 4.05 9.61 3.69
CA CYS A 143 4.28 8.66 4.79
C CYS A 143 5.77 8.59 5.16
N LEU A 144 6.67 8.58 4.17
CA LEU A 144 8.11 8.52 4.39
C LEU A 144 8.64 9.79 5.11
N ILE A 145 8.20 10.97 4.70
CA ILE A 145 8.58 12.26 5.29
C ILE A 145 8.11 12.34 6.74
N GLU A 146 6.86 11.97 7.01
CA GLU A 146 6.30 11.97 8.37
C GLU A 146 6.93 10.92 9.28
N ASP A 147 7.24 9.73 8.77
CA ASP A 147 7.96 8.68 9.51
C ASP A 147 9.38 9.12 9.90
N ASN A 148 9.96 10.04 9.14
CA ASN A 148 11.30 10.59 9.34
C ASN A 148 11.31 12.06 9.82
N LYS A 149 10.21 12.57 10.40
CA LYS A 149 10.08 13.99 10.77
C LYS A 149 11.16 14.53 11.74
N HIS A 150 11.90 13.65 12.43
CA HIS A 150 12.96 14.03 13.36
C HIS A 150 14.36 14.02 12.75
N ARG A 151 14.48 13.73 11.45
CA ARG A 151 15.74 13.72 10.72
C ARG A 151 15.53 14.19 9.27
N HIS A 152 16.59 14.68 8.67
CA HIS A 152 16.58 15.06 7.26
C HIS A 152 16.74 13.81 6.39
N ILE A 153 15.95 13.74 5.29
CA ILE A 153 16.04 12.68 4.28
C ILE A 153 16.20 13.28 2.89
N ASN A 154 16.81 12.52 1.99
CA ASN A 154 16.93 12.87 0.59
C ASN A 154 16.12 11.89 -0.28
N ILE A 155 15.25 12.41 -1.16
CA ILE A 155 14.46 11.62 -2.10
C ILE A 155 14.92 11.91 -3.53
N ARG A 156 15.50 10.90 -4.18
CA ARG A 156 15.97 10.95 -5.56
C ARG A 156 14.84 10.52 -6.48
N LEU A 157 14.41 11.40 -7.37
CA LEU A 157 13.29 11.20 -8.28
C LEU A 157 13.78 10.86 -9.68
N MET A 158 13.35 9.70 -10.22
CA MET A 158 13.63 9.39 -11.62
C MET A 158 12.82 10.32 -12.53
N ARG A 159 13.49 11.09 -13.39
CA ARG A 159 12.83 12.01 -14.29
C ARG A 159 11.89 11.30 -15.26
N TYR A 160 10.69 11.81 -15.37
CA TYR A 160 9.76 11.48 -16.44
C TYR A 160 8.97 12.73 -16.83
N LYS A 161 9.29 13.33 -17.96
CA LYS A 161 8.74 14.62 -18.41
C LYS A 161 8.93 15.68 -17.30
N ASP A 162 7.91 16.46 -17.00
CA ASP A 162 7.84 17.50 -15.98
C ASP A 162 7.27 17.02 -14.62
N GLN A 163 7.06 15.70 -14.47
CA GLN A 163 6.42 15.16 -13.26
C GLN A 163 7.27 15.33 -12.01
N ALA A 164 8.59 15.33 -12.13
CA ALA A 164 9.48 15.47 -10.98
C ALA A 164 9.40 16.87 -10.36
N GLU A 165 9.38 17.91 -11.19
CA GLU A 165 9.22 19.29 -10.76
C GLU A 165 7.88 19.52 -10.08
N GLN A 166 6.79 19.05 -10.68
CA GLN A 166 5.43 19.13 -10.11
C GLN A 166 5.31 18.30 -8.81
N PHE A 167 6.07 17.22 -8.69
CA PHE A 167 6.12 16.44 -7.47
C PHE A 167 6.78 17.23 -6.35
N ILE A 168 7.93 17.83 -6.59
CA ILE A 168 8.69 18.65 -5.61
C ILE A 168 7.83 19.81 -5.10
N GLU A 169 7.16 20.53 -5.99
CA GLU A 169 6.30 21.67 -5.63
C GLU A 169 5.30 21.33 -4.51
N ARG A 170 4.77 20.10 -4.49
CA ARG A 170 3.78 19.64 -3.49
C ARG A 170 4.36 19.44 -2.10
N PHE A 171 5.68 19.33 -2.00
CA PHE A 171 6.38 19.08 -0.75
C PHE A 171 7.21 20.24 -0.25
N ASN A 172 7.07 21.44 -0.88
CA ASN A 172 7.82 22.65 -0.50
C ASN A 172 7.63 23.08 0.96
N ALA A 173 6.55 22.65 1.61
CA ALA A 173 6.28 22.97 3.02
C ALA A 173 7.04 22.08 4.02
N TYR A 174 7.71 21.03 3.55
CA TYR A 174 8.42 20.10 4.43
C TYR A 174 9.90 20.45 4.48
N GLU A 175 10.39 20.82 5.65
CA GLU A 175 11.78 21.24 5.87
C GLU A 175 12.75 20.06 6.05
N ASN A 176 12.23 18.88 6.34
CA ASN A 176 13.03 17.69 6.64
C ASN A 176 13.30 16.81 5.41
N VAL A 177 13.08 17.32 4.21
CA VAL A 177 13.30 16.57 2.96
C VAL A 177 13.98 17.45 1.91
N THR A 178 14.93 16.85 1.18
CA THR A 178 15.45 17.38 -0.09
C THR A 178 15.11 16.44 -1.22
N PHE A 179 15.01 16.98 -2.43
CA PHE A 179 14.73 16.22 -3.64
C PHE A 179 15.82 16.44 -4.67
N ASP A 180 16.33 15.35 -5.25
CA ASP A 180 17.21 15.37 -6.41
C ASP A 180 16.51 14.76 -7.61
N ILE A 181 16.58 15.41 -8.77
CA ILE A 181 16.05 14.87 -10.02
C ILE A 181 17.19 14.15 -10.75
N ILE A 182 17.00 12.87 -11.06
CA ILE A 182 17.99 12.01 -11.68
C ILE A 182 17.54 11.64 -13.09
N ASP A 183 18.38 11.91 -14.08
CA ASP A 183 18.15 11.60 -15.49
C ASP A 183 18.76 10.26 -15.90
N ASP A 184 19.89 9.89 -15.30
CA ASP A 184 20.60 8.65 -15.61
C ASP A 184 20.07 7.46 -14.79
N LYS A 185 19.54 6.46 -15.50
CA LYS A 185 19.01 5.24 -14.88
C LYS A 185 20.08 4.42 -14.14
N THR A 186 21.31 4.47 -14.59
CA THR A 186 22.40 3.68 -14.00
C THR A 186 22.76 4.23 -12.63
N SER A 187 23.03 5.52 -12.52
CA SER A 187 23.31 6.16 -11.23
C SER A 187 22.09 6.12 -10.29
N PHE A 188 20.87 6.23 -10.86
CA PHE A 188 19.65 6.18 -10.08
C PHE A 188 19.54 4.89 -9.27
N ILE A 189 19.81 3.72 -9.88
CA ILE A 189 19.73 2.42 -9.16
C ILE A 189 21.00 2.12 -8.37
N ALA A 190 22.19 2.43 -8.93
CA ALA A 190 23.45 2.08 -8.29
C ALA A 190 23.67 2.79 -6.94
N GLU A 191 23.12 3.98 -6.77
CA GLU A 191 23.24 4.78 -5.54
C GLU A 191 22.05 4.61 -4.58
N ALA A 192 20.97 3.92 -4.99
CA ALA A 192 19.80 3.75 -4.17
C ALA A 192 20.06 2.90 -2.91
N ASP A 193 19.72 3.39 -1.73
CA ASP A 193 19.65 2.59 -0.51
C ASP A 193 18.31 1.89 -0.39
N VAL A 194 17.23 2.63 -0.63
CA VAL A 194 15.87 2.13 -0.75
C VAL A 194 15.30 2.62 -2.08
N LEU A 195 14.74 1.71 -2.87
CA LEU A 195 14.08 2.03 -4.13
C LEU A 195 12.59 1.75 -4.03
N PHE A 196 11.78 2.78 -4.17
CA PHE A 196 10.33 2.64 -4.38
C PHE A 196 9.99 2.67 -5.86
N SER A 197 9.24 1.68 -6.32
CA SER A 197 8.68 1.68 -7.66
C SER A 197 7.16 1.80 -7.61
N CYS A 198 6.66 2.93 -8.11
CA CYS A 198 5.24 3.26 -8.18
C CYS A 198 4.74 3.39 -9.63
N VAL A 199 5.42 2.74 -10.58
CA VAL A 199 5.01 2.75 -11.99
C VAL A 199 3.68 2.04 -12.18
N THR A 200 2.86 2.51 -13.09
CA THR A 200 1.54 1.92 -13.36
C THR A 200 1.65 0.64 -14.18
N VAL A 201 2.59 0.60 -15.13
CA VAL A 201 2.79 -0.55 -16.04
C VAL A 201 4.29 -0.78 -16.19
N ALA A 202 4.71 -2.05 -16.05
CA ALA A 202 6.04 -2.52 -16.37
C ALA A 202 5.91 -3.80 -17.19
N THR A 203 6.06 -3.68 -18.50
CA THR A 203 6.03 -4.83 -19.45
C THR A 203 7.35 -5.58 -19.47
N GLU A 204 8.43 -4.87 -19.14
CA GLU A 204 9.80 -5.38 -19.12
C GLU A 204 10.46 -5.11 -17.75
N LEU A 205 11.64 -5.66 -17.55
CA LEU A 205 12.44 -5.34 -16.36
C LEU A 205 12.84 -3.86 -16.39
N LEU A 206 12.60 -3.17 -15.27
CA LEU A 206 12.95 -1.74 -15.15
C LEU A 206 14.46 -1.53 -15.10
N PHE A 207 15.19 -2.42 -14.41
CA PHE A 207 16.64 -2.42 -14.24
C PHE A 207 17.16 -3.85 -14.42
N PRO A 208 17.40 -4.30 -15.67
CA PRO A 208 17.77 -5.68 -15.97
C PRO A 208 19.20 -6.05 -15.55
N ASP A 209 20.11 -5.07 -15.40
CA ASP A 209 21.48 -5.31 -14.99
C ASP A 209 21.58 -5.53 -13.48
N ASN A 210 21.75 -6.79 -13.08
CA ASN A 210 21.87 -7.17 -11.67
C ASN A 210 23.09 -6.56 -10.96
N SER A 211 24.14 -6.17 -11.70
CA SER A 211 25.36 -5.58 -11.11
C SER A 211 25.11 -4.18 -10.51
N LEU A 212 24.06 -3.50 -10.95
CA LEU A 212 23.69 -2.17 -10.46
C LEU A 212 23.04 -2.18 -9.07
N TYR A 213 22.51 -3.32 -8.65
CA TYR A 213 21.92 -3.42 -7.31
C TYR A 213 23.00 -3.60 -6.26
N LYS A 214 23.39 -2.51 -5.62
CA LYS A 214 24.43 -2.55 -4.57
C LYS A 214 24.06 -3.45 -3.40
N LYS A 215 25.05 -3.92 -2.66
CA LYS A 215 24.83 -4.61 -1.40
C LYS A 215 24.05 -3.73 -0.43
N GLY A 216 23.12 -4.33 0.31
CA GLY A 216 22.31 -3.66 1.30
C GLY A 216 21.10 -2.93 0.76
N ILE A 217 20.87 -2.86 -0.56
CA ILE A 217 19.68 -2.22 -1.14
C ILE A 217 18.39 -2.90 -0.68
N THR A 218 17.35 -2.08 -0.46
CA THR A 218 15.98 -2.54 -0.30
C THR A 218 15.15 -2.07 -1.49
N VAL A 219 14.48 -2.97 -2.21
CA VAL A 219 13.60 -2.65 -3.33
C VAL A 219 12.15 -2.90 -2.92
N ILE A 220 11.29 -1.91 -3.10
CA ILE A 220 9.89 -1.91 -2.65
C ILE A 220 8.99 -1.54 -3.84
N PRO A 221 8.63 -2.52 -4.69
CA PRO A 221 7.63 -2.29 -5.72
C PRO A 221 6.24 -2.33 -5.11
N VAL A 222 5.42 -1.31 -5.43
CA VAL A 222 4.00 -1.28 -5.08
C VAL A 222 3.12 -1.87 -6.20
N HIS A 223 3.73 -2.69 -7.02
CA HIS A 223 3.16 -3.41 -8.16
C HIS A 223 3.89 -4.74 -8.36
N VAL A 224 3.47 -5.55 -9.34
CA VAL A 224 3.91 -6.95 -9.46
C VAL A 224 4.99 -7.21 -10.53
N ARG A 225 5.30 -6.25 -11.38
CA ARG A 225 6.19 -6.45 -12.54
C ARG A 225 7.37 -5.50 -12.52
N GLY A 226 8.39 -5.81 -13.32
CA GLY A 226 9.56 -4.94 -13.52
C GLY A 226 10.79 -5.30 -12.68
N PHE A 227 10.67 -6.23 -11.70
CA PHE A 227 11.76 -6.65 -10.81
C PHE A 227 11.91 -8.18 -10.72
N GLN A 228 11.46 -8.95 -11.73
CA GLN A 228 11.50 -10.40 -11.71
C GLN A 228 12.95 -10.98 -11.74
N ASN A 229 13.94 -10.18 -12.14
CA ASN A 229 15.34 -10.53 -11.94
C ASN A 229 15.72 -10.54 -10.45
N CYS A 230 15.16 -9.62 -9.64
CA CYS A 230 15.41 -9.57 -8.20
C CYS A 230 14.82 -10.79 -7.47
N ASP A 231 13.74 -11.37 -7.96
CA ASP A 231 13.09 -12.57 -7.41
C ASP A 231 14.07 -13.71 -7.16
N ILE A 232 15.02 -13.90 -8.07
CA ILE A 232 15.98 -15.01 -8.06
C ILE A 232 17.39 -14.60 -7.64
N PHE A 233 17.67 -13.30 -7.59
CA PHE A 233 18.98 -12.74 -7.31
C PHE A 233 19.12 -12.22 -5.87
N PHE A 234 18.07 -11.64 -5.28
CA PHE A 234 18.11 -11.05 -3.95
C PHE A 234 18.25 -12.10 -2.85
N ASP A 235 18.82 -11.68 -1.71
CA ASP A 235 19.12 -12.57 -0.59
C ASP A 235 17.86 -12.96 0.19
N LYS A 236 16.87 -12.03 0.25
CA LYS A 236 15.57 -12.23 0.89
C LYS A 236 14.45 -11.58 0.09
N VAL A 237 13.31 -12.24 0.04
CA VAL A 237 12.09 -11.70 -0.56
C VAL A 237 10.99 -11.73 0.50
N PHE A 238 10.31 -10.61 0.69
CA PHE A 238 9.15 -10.51 1.57
C PHE A 238 7.91 -10.13 0.77
N GLY A 239 6.75 -10.57 1.23
CA GLY A 239 5.47 -10.19 0.66
C GLY A 239 4.48 -9.77 1.74
N ASP A 240 3.39 -9.17 1.33
CA ASP A 240 2.28 -8.84 2.23
C ASP A 240 1.32 -10.01 2.46
N ASP A 241 1.20 -10.94 1.50
CA ASP A 241 0.38 -12.14 1.63
C ASP A 241 0.77 -13.25 0.64
N THR A 242 1.16 -14.40 1.17
CA THR A 242 1.57 -15.57 0.37
C THR A 242 0.44 -16.07 -0.54
N GLY A 243 -0.81 -16.05 -0.07
CA GLY A 243 -1.97 -16.47 -0.85
C GLY A 243 -2.14 -15.72 -2.16
N GLN A 244 -1.69 -14.48 -2.22
CA GLN A 244 -1.76 -13.62 -3.42
C GLN A 244 -0.62 -13.88 -4.42
N ILE A 245 0.54 -14.32 -3.97
CA ILE A 245 1.76 -14.36 -4.81
C ILE A 245 2.31 -15.76 -5.07
N GLN A 246 1.83 -16.79 -4.39
CA GLN A 246 2.34 -18.17 -4.50
C GLN A 246 2.24 -18.77 -5.92
N THR A 247 1.41 -18.19 -6.78
CA THR A 247 1.26 -18.60 -8.18
C THR A 247 2.22 -17.89 -9.15
N TRP A 248 3.02 -16.95 -8.66
CA TRP A 248 3.95 -16.21 -9.50
C TRP A 248 5.05 -17.10 -10.05
N LYS A 249 5.50 -16.80 -11.27
CA LYS A 249 6.44 -17.61 -12.05
C LYS A 249 7.69 -18.04 -11.26
N TYR A 250 8.26 -17.15 -10.48
CA TYR A 250 9.50 -17.38 -9.74
C TYR A 250 9.32 -17.61 -8.25
N PHE A 251 8.09 -17.68 -7.74
CA PHE A 251 7.83 -17.79 -6.31
C PHE A 251 8.62 -18.93 -5.63
N ARG A 252 8.68 -20.11 -6.27
CA ARG A 252 9.44 -21.26 -5.74
C ARG A 252 10.96 -21.07 -5.73
N GLN A 253 11.45 -20.03 -6.37
CA GLN A 253 12.89 -19.69 -6.45
C GLN A 253 13.24 -18.54 -5.51
N PHE A 254 12.26 -17.92 -4.83
CA PHE A 254 12.51 -16.87 -3.86
C PHE A 254 13.43 -17.38 -2.76
N ARG A 255 14.49 -16.66 -2.50
CA ARG A 255 15.40 -17.00 -1.41
C ARG A 255 14.83 -16.47 -0.10
N LYS A 256 14.83 -17.31 0.94
CA LYS A 256 14.39 -16.95 2.29
C LYS A 256 13.10 -16.11 2.29
N TYR A 257 12.11 -16.55 1.50
CA TYR A 257 10.81 -15.89 1.44
C TYR A 257 10.08 -15.97 2.77
N ASP A 258 9.47 -14.85 3.17
CA ASP A 258 8.53 -14.77 4.28
C ASP A 258 7.59 -13.57 4.10
N GLU A 259 6.63 -13.42 5.01
CA GLU A 259 5.71 -12.29 5.02
C GLU A 259 6.18 -11.21 6.00
N ILE A 260 5.94 -9.94 5.65
CA ILE A 260 6.34 -8.80 6.46
C ILE A 260 5.75 -8.84 7.88
N HIS A 261 4.51 -9.36 8.04
CA HIS A 261 3.89 -9.45 9.36
C HIS A 261 4.65 -10.37 10.32
N HIS A 262 5.30 -11.41 9.84
CA HIS A 262 6.16 -12.26 10.67
C HIS A 262 7.36 -11.49 11.24
N VAL A 263 7.90 -10.54 10.47
CA VAL A 263 8.97 -9.66 10.95
C VAL A 263 8.45 -8.70 12.01
N LEU A 264 7.31 -8.07 11.76
CA LEU A 264 6.68 -7.13 12.69
C LEU A 264 6.24 -7.79 14.01
N GLN A 265 5.88 -9.08 13.96
CA GLN A 265 5.54 -9.89 15.14
C GLN A 265 6.78 -10.50 15.84
N GLY A 266 8.00 -10.26 15.33
CA GLY A 266 9.24 -10.81 15.90
C GLY A 266 9.49 -12.30 15.62
N ARG A 267 8.70 -12.92 14.73
CA ARG A 267 8.85 -14.33 14.32
C ARG A 267 9.95 -14.55 13.27
N ASN A 268 10.31 -13.49 12.56
CA ASN A 268 11.40 -13.47 11.58
C ASN A 268 12.29 -12.26 11.88
N PRO A 269 13.63 -12.39 11.86
CA PRO A 269 14.53 -11.28 12.18
C PRO A 269 14.57 -10.19 11.09
N GLY A 270 13.96 -10.38 9.93
CA GLY A 270 14.03 -9.45 8.81
C GLY A 270 15.44 -9.33 8.24
N ARG A 271 15.98 -8.10 8.14
CA ARG A 271 17.37 -7.85 7.79
C ARG A 271 18.31 -8.28 8.92
N THR A 272 19.31 -9.10 8.58
CA THR A 272 20.30 -9.60 9.54
C THR A 272 21.73 -9.13 9.22
N SER A 273 21.94 -8.54 8.04
CA SER A 273 23.21 -7.96 7.62
C SER A 273 22.99 -6.73 6.74
N ASP A 274 23.86 -5.74 6.86
CA ASP A 274 23.84 -4.55 6.00
C ASP A 274 24.21 -4.85 4.53
N ASP A 275 24.73 -6.04 4.24
CA ASP A 275 25.04 -6.50 2.87
C ASP A 275 23.84 -7.16 2.16
N GLU A 276 22.81 -7.59 2.89
CA GLU A 276 21.68 -8.30 2.29
C GLU A 276 20.89 -7.39 1.35
N ARG A 277 20.59 -7.89 0.16
CA ARG A 277 19.62 -7.29 -0.78
C ARG A 277 18.24 -7.81 -0.45
N ILE A 278 17.29 -6.92 -0.17
CA ILE A 278 15.94 -7.29 0.21
C ILE A 278 14.93 -6.74 -0.79
N LEU A 279 14.04 -7.62 -1.26
CA LEU A 279 12.89 -7.27 -2.08
C LEU A 279 11.63 -7.39 -1.22
N SER A 280 10.82 -6.33 -1.12
CA SER A 280 9.54 -6.35 -0.43
C SER A 280 8.41 -6.04 -1.39
N TYR A 281 7.64 -7.06 -1.78
CA TYR A 281 6.47 -6.91 -2.63
C TYR A 281 5.27 -6.40 -1.83
N ASN A 282 4.78 -5.23 -2.17
CA ASN A 282 3.59 -4.62 -1.59
C ASN A 282 2.42 -4.73 -2.58
N TYR A 283 1.87 -5.94 -2.69
CA TYR A 283 0.80 -6.26 -3.64
C TYR A 283 -0.55 -5.65 -3.26
N GLY A 284 -0.70 -5.33 -1.97
CA GLY A 284 -1.91 -4.75 -1.39
C GLY A 284 -2.96 -5.80 -1.05
N ILE A 285 -3.42 -5.76 0.19
CA ILE A 285 -4.38 -6.71 0.76
C ILE A 285 -5.60 -5.99 1.33
N ALA A 286 -6.75 -6.65 1.29
CA ALA A 286 -8.02 -6.12 1.79
C ALA A 286 -7.97 -5.71 3.26
N LEU A 287 -7.14 -6.37 4.05
CA LEU A 287 -6.98 -6.13 5.48
C LEU A 287 -6.77 -4.65 5.79
N HIS A 288 -5.80 -4.01 5.10
CA HIS A 288 -5.50 -2.60 5.32
C HIS A 288 -6.64 -1.68 4.87
N ASP A 289 -7.32 -2.03 3.76
CA ASP A 289 -8.46 -1.24 3.27
C ASP A 289 -9.58 -1.23 4.32
N ILE A 290 -9.86 -2.37 4.96
CA ILE A 290 -10.94 -2.46 5.95
C ILE A 290 -10.53 -1.89 7.32
N VAL A 291 -9.25 -2.00 7.72
CA VAL A 291 -8.73 -1.28 8.89
C VAL A 291 -8.91 0.23 8.72
N PHE A 292 -8.52 0.79 7.57
CA PHE A 292 -8.72 2.22 7.30
C PHE A 292 -10.19 2.60 7.30
N ALA A 293 -11.04 1.84 6.60
CA ALA A 293 -12.47 2.08 6.54
C ALA A 293 -13.11 2.09 7.94
N SER A 294 -12.77 1.15 8.81
CA SER A 294 -13.29 1.10 10.18
C SER A 294 -12.84 2.29 11.02
N ARG A 295 -11.57 2.70 10.92
CA ARG A 295 -11.03 3.86 11.66
C ARG A 295 -11.63 5.18 11.17
N ILE A 296 -11.82 5.34 9.86
CA ILE A 296 -12.48 6.51 9.27
C ILE A 296 -13.95 6.57 9.71
N TYR A 297 -14.66 5.45 9.63
CA TYR A 297 -16.05 5.36 10.09
C TYR A 297 -16.20 5.73 11.57
N GLU A 298 -15.25 5.34 12.41
CA GLU A 298 -15.25 5.69 13.83
C GLU A 298 -14.96 7.17 14.09
N LYS A 299 -14.09 7.79 13.30
CA LYS A 299 -13.78 9.22 13.39
C LYS A 299 -14.94 10.10 12.90
N GLU A 300 -15.66 9.67 11.85
CA GLU A 300 -16.70 10.43 11.15
C GLU A 300 -18.09 10.35 11.80
N LYS A 301 -18.23 9.71 12.96
CA LYS A 301 -19.53 9.43 13.61
C LYS A 301 -20.47 10.63 13.85
N THR A 302 -20.00 11.86 13.74
CA THR A 302 -20.76 13.06 14.17
C THR A 302 -21.38 13.87 13.05
N ASP A 303 -20.99 13.69 11.79
CA ASP A 303 -21.42 14.57 10.67
C ASP A 303 -21.72 13.81 9.37
N THR A 304 -22.32 12.62 9.47
CA THR A 304 -22.54 11.76 8.31
C THR A 304 -23.78 12.13 7.52
N THR A 305 -23.55 12.42 6.24
CA THR A 305 -24.60 12.27 5.21
C THR A 305 -24.91 10.79 5.09
N GLY A 306 -26.17 10.40 5.11
CA GLY A 306 -26.55 9.00 5.04
C GLY A 306 -27.96 8.82 4.52
N PHE A 307 -28.35 7.58 4.31
CA PHE A 307 -29.72 7.20 3.91
C PHE A 307 -30.27 6.15 4.84
N GLU A 308 -31.61 6.15 4.95
CA GLU A 308 -32.29 5.13 5.70
C GLU A 308 -32.36 3.84 4.86
N TYR A 309 -31.80 2.76 5.40
CA TYR A 309 -31.87 1.43 4.80
C TYR A 309 -32.40 0.44 5.83
N VAL A 310 -33.72 0.18 5.75
CA VAL A 310 -34.39 -0.69 6.70
C VAL A 310 -34.60 -2.06 6.09
N LYS A 311 -33.98 -3.06 6.69
CA LYS A 311 -34.28 -4.47 6.41
C LYS A 311 -35.46 -4.91 7.28
N GLN A 312 -36.42 -5.61 6.68
CA GLN A 312 -37.53 -6.16 7.42
C GLN A 312 -37.08 -7.35 8.30
N ASN A 313 -37.41 -7.27 9.60
CA ASN A 313 -37.12 -8.34 10.57
C ASN A 313 -38.19 -9.45 10.53
N ARG A 314 -38.52 -9.92 9.32
CA ARG A 314 -39.49 -11.02 9.15
C ARG A 314 -38.98 -12.01 8.08
N LYS A 315 -39.41 -13.26 8.23
CA LYS A 315 -39.22 -14.23 7.14
C LYS A 315 -39.96 -13.76 5.90
N ILE A 316 -39.30 -13.80 4.74
CA ILE A 316 -39.93 -13.53 3.45
C ILE A 316 -40.39 -14.89 2.88
N TRP A 317 -41.66 -14.94 2.51
CA TRP A 317 -42.23 -16.07 1.80
C TRP A 317 -42.36 -15.64 0.32
N VAL A 318 -41.78 -16.45 -0.59
CA VAL A 318 -41.86 -16.22 -2.05
C VAL A 318 -42.78 -17.28 -2.64
#